data_260071fd0dc75212d056c59bfac44a45
#
_entry.id   260071fd0dc75212d056c59bfac44a45
#
_cell.length_a   1.000
_cell.length_b   1.000
_cell.length_c   1.000
_cell.angle_alpha   90.00
_cell.angle_beta   90.00
_cell.angle_gamma   90.00
#
_symmetry.space_group_name_H-M   'P 1'
#
loop_
_entity.id
_entity.type
_entity.pdbx_description
1 polymer ?
#
loop_
_entity_poly.entity_id
_entity_poly.type
_entity_poly.pdbx_seq_one_letter_code
_entity_poly.pdbx_strand_id
1 'polypeptide(L)'
;MKKTISIRAMLISLFAAAVLGSMVLAGTGWMTNQRLINVQHFVTDKVLPLQDASRSMVLTMGAFGQRHADLLAVDSNQALDDVTPRSELDARYRQARTGLARIEQTDAAEQLAALDNEYDALLAGDEALENVRRDALTLQAQMDEQIVQMQAAITNVMRSAEDIAGRTALAQVREERRQRELMEAWREEGTTTLPTQLLDNMFTARVDIGRLSGNARMAVATLSDLGRQMMQVDSID
;
A
#
# COMPACT_ATOMS: atom_id res chain seq x y z
N MET A 1 -95.87 -23.53 37.05
CA MET A 1 -95.39 -22.77 38.22
C MET A 1 -94.33 -21.80 37.73
N LYS A 2 -94.64 -20.53 37.56
CA LYS A 2 -93.67 -19.44 37.23
C LYS A 2 -92.96 -19.05 38.53
N LYS A 3 -91.67 -19.42 38.68
CA LYS A 3 -90.83 -18.96 39.77
C LYS A 3 -90.58 -17.46 39.58
N THR A 4 -91.27 -16.62 40.37
CA THR A 4 -90.98 -15.18 40.45
C THR A 4 -89.65 -15.05 41.14
N ILE A 5 -88.58 -14.72 40.37
CA ILE A 5 -87.28 -14.43 40.91
C ILE A 5 -87.42 -13.07 41.68
N SER A 6 -87.05 -13.08 42.97
CA SER A 6 -87.08 -11.89 43.80
C SER A 6 -86.13 -10.85 43.20
N ILE A 7 -86.59 -9.59 43.13
CA ILE A 7 -85.80 -8.44 42.64
C ILE A 7 -84.44 -8.35 43.36
N ARG A 8 -84.34 -8.72 44.61
CA ARG A 8 -83.07 -8.80 45.38
C ARG A 8 -82.11 -9.83 44.83
N ALA A 9 -82.64 -11.04 44.41
CA ALA A 9 -81.80 -12.06 43.83
C ALA A 9 -81.26 -11.64 42.46
N MET A 10 -82.07 -10.94 41.69
CA MET A 10 -81.59 -10.36 40.36
C MET A 10 -80.54 -9.29 40.52
N LEU A 11 -80.69 -8.41 41.51
CA LEU A 11 -79.66 -7.37 41.82
C LEU A 11 -78.36 -7.99 42.32
N ILE A 12 -78.44 -9.02 43.20
CA ILE A 12 -77.25 -9.72 43.70
C ILE A 12 -76.54 -10.49 42.56
N SER A 13 -77.25 -11.12 41.65
CA SER A 13 -76.67 -11.83 40.53
C SER A 13 -75.98 -10.83 39.54
N LEU A 14 -76.61 -9.71 39.32
CA LEU A 14 -76.01 -8.67 38.42
C LEU A 14 -74.76 -8.04 39.03
N PHE A 15 -74.79 -7.81 40.35
CA PHE A 15 -73.58 -7.30 41.06
C PHE A 15 -72.44 -8.36 41.05
N ALA A 16 -72.79 -9.64 41.34
CA ALA A 16 -71.82 -10.73 41.28
C ALA A 16 -71.18 -10.87 39.87
N ALA A 17 -72.01 -10.78 38.82
CA ALA A 17 -71.54 -10.84 37.43
C ALA A 17 -70.63 -9.63 37.11
N ALA A 18 -70.96 -8.44 37.59
CA ALA A 18 -70.11 -7.26 37.40
C ALA A 18 -68.76 -7.38 38.12
N VAL A 19 -68.76 -7.90 39.35
CA VAL A 19 -67.51 -8.16 40.11
C VAL A 19 -66.66 -9.21 39.46
N LEU A 20 -67.24 -10.34 39.01
CA LEU A 20 -66.54 -11.39 38.30
C LEU A 20 -65.97 -10.89 36.96
N GLY A 21 -66.75 -10.09 36.23
CA GLY A 21 -66.28 -9.47 35.00
C GLY A 21 -65.09 -8.51 35.24
N SER A 22 -65.18 -7.71 36.32
CA SER A 22 -64.06 -6.83 36.69
C SER A 22 -62.81 -7.62 37.11
N MET A 23 -62.93 -8.74 37.83
CA MET A 23 -61.81 -9.58 38.22
C MET A 23 -61.15 -10.26 37.01
N VAL A 24 -61.96 -10.73 36.05
CA VAL A 24 -61.41 -11.32 34.79
C VAL A 24 -60.68 -10.24 33.98
N LEU A 25 -61.21 -9.02 33.83
CA LEU A 25 -60.57 -7.93 33.14
C LEU A 25 -59.29 -7.48 33.85
N ALA A 26 -59.28 -7.39 35.16
CA ALA A 26 -58.09 -7.05 35.93
C ALA A 26 -57.02 -8.16 35.82
N GLY A 27 -57.40 -9.43 35.90
CA GLY A 27 -56.50 -10.57 35.74
C GLY A 27 -55.87 -10.65 34.35
N THR A 28 -56.69 -10.48 33.32
CA THR A 28 -56.18 -10.45 31.93
C THR A 28 -55.31 -9.23 31.66
N GLY A 29 -55.68 -8.06 32.19
CA GLY A 29 -54.87 -6.86 32.10
C GLY A 29 -53.51 -6.99 32.80
N TRP A 30 -53.51 -7.60 34.02
CA TRP A 30 -52.26 -7.89 34.74
C TRP A 30 -51.37 -8.88 33.96
N MET A 31 -51.92 -9.97 33.43
CA MET A 31 -51.21 -10.98 32.71
C MET A 31 -50.61 -10.43 31.40
N THR A 32 -51.38 -9.58 30.70
CA THR A 32 -50.92 -8.89 29.49
C THR A 32 -49.79 -7.89 29.80
N ASN A 33 -49.93 -7.13 30.87
CA ASN A 33 -48.91 -6.19 31.30
C ASN A 33 -47.61 -6.88 31.73
N GLN A 34 -47.69 -8.01 32.44
CA GLN A 34 -46.53 -8.85 32.79
C GLN A 34 -45.83 -9.37 31.54
N ARG A 35 -46.58 -9.84 30.54
CA ARG A 35 -46.01 -10.29 29.26
C ARG A 35 -45.33 -9.14 28.52
N LEU A 36 -45.94 -7.95 28.51
CA LEU A 36 -45.36 -6.76 27.86
C LEU A 36 -44.04 -6.37 28.52
N ILE A 37 -43.99 -6.36 29.85
CA ILE A 37 -42.77 -6.06 30.62
C ILE A 37 -41.66 -7.09 30.31
N ASN A 38 -42.01 -8.37 30.30
CA ASN A 38 -41.04 -9.43 29.98
C ASN A 38 -40.52 -9.33 28.56
N VAL A 39 -41.37 -9.02 27.57
CA VAL A 39 -40.96 -8.79 26.17
C VAL A 39 -40.08 -7.53 26.09
N GLN A 40 -40.44 -6.47 26.80
CA GLN A 40 -39.65 -5.25 26.84
C GLN A 40 -38.25 -5.52 27.42
N HIS A 41 -38.15 -6.24 28.55
CA HIS A 41 -36.87 -6.65 29.11
C HIS A 41 -36.08 -7.55 28.15
N PHE A 42 -36.72 -8.53 27.50
CA PHE A 42 -36.08 -9.38 26.53
C PHE A 42 -35.47 -8.56 25.35
N VAL A 43 -36.25 -7.60 24.83
CA VAL A 43 -35.77 -6.72 23.73
C VAL A 43 -34.63 -5.84 24.19
N THR A 44 -34.80 -5.20 25.34
CA THR A 44 -33.80 -4.20 25.85
C THR A 44 -32.52 -4.90 26.31
N ASP A 45 -32.63 -6.01 27.01
CA ASP A 45 -31.49 -6.65 27.67
C ASP A 45 -30.75 -7.66 26.76
N LYS A 46 -31.45 -8.20 25.74
CA LYS A 46 -30.88 -9.24 24.87
C LYS A 46 -30.80 -8.80 23.40
N VAL A 47 -31.92 -8.32 22.83
CA VAL A 47 -31.98 -8.09 21.36
C VAL A 47 -31.20 -6.85 20.96
N LEU A 48 -31.36 -5.73 21.66
CA LEU A 48 -30.64 -4.50 21.32
C LEU A 48 -29.12 -4.65 21.46
N PRO A 49 -28.57 -5.17 22.58
CA PRO A 49 -27.13 -5.37 22.68
C PRO A 49 -26.57 -6.34 21.62
N LEU A 50 -27.33 -7.35 21.22
CA LEU A 50 -26.98 -8.27 20.14
C LEU A 50 -26.89 -7.54 18.81
N GLN A 51 -27.90 -6.74 18.50
CA GLN A 51 -27.94 -5.96 17.27
C GLN A 51 -26.78 -4.96 17.20
N ASP A 52 -26.48 -4.28 18.31
CA ASP A 52 -25.38 -3.34 18.40
C ASP A 52 -24.02 -4.03 18.24
N ALA A 53 -23.83 -5.17 18.89
CA ALA A 53 -22.60 -5.97 18.76
C ALA A 53 -22.41 -6.50 17.33
N SER A 54 -23.49 -7.03 16.72
CA SER A 54 -23.46 -7.50 15.34
C SER A 54 -23.14 -6.36 14.36
N ARG A 55 -23.80 -5.20 14.53
CA ARG A 55 -23.54 -4.01 13.72
C ARG A 55 -22.08 -3.54 13.87
N SER A 56 -21.59 -3.48 15.11
CA SER A 56 -20.18 -3.10 15.37
C SER A 56 -19.20 -4.05 14.70
N MET A 57 -19.51 -5.36 14.69
CA MET A 57 -18.69 -6.37 14.01
C MET A 57 -18.63 -6.14 12.49
N VAL A 58 -19.79 -5.93 11.86
CA VAL A 58 -19.86 -5.64 10.41
C VAL A 58 -19.11 -4.37 10.06
N LEU A 59 -19.24 -3.31 10.88
CA LEU A 59 -18.48 -2.06 10.67
C LEU A 59 -16.97 -2.28 10.83
N THR A 60 -16.55 -3.11 11.78
CA THR A 60 -15.13 -3.44 11.97
C THR A 60 -14.57 -4.21 10.77
N MET A 61 -15.33 -5.17 10.23
CA MET A 61 -14.94 -5.90 9.00
C MET A 61 -14.84 -4.95 7.80
N GLY A 62 -15.78 -4.01 7.67
CA GLY A 62 -15.72 -2.96 6.65
C GLY A 62 -14.49 -2.07 6.80
N ALA A 63 -14.09 -1.74 8.04
CA ALA A 63 -12.91 -0.95 8.33
C ALA A 63 -11.60 -1.70 7.99
N PHE A 64 -11.56 -3.05 8.12
CA PHE A 64 -10.43 -3.83 7.59
C PHE A 64 -10.34 -3.75 6.06
N GLY A 65 -11.48 -3.84 5.36
CA GLY A 65 -11.50 -3.65 3.91
C GLY A 65 -10.97 -2.28 3.48
N GLN A 66 -11.36 -1.21 4.21
CA GLN A 66 -10.83 0.13 3.96
C GLN A 66 -9.32 0.21 4.25
N ARG A 67 -8.87 -0.35 5.38
CA ARG A 67 -7.44 -0.41 5.71
C ARG A 67 -6.63 -1.13 4.62
N HIS A 68 -7.12 -2.26 4.08
CA HIS A 68 -6.45 -2.95 2.98
C HIS A 68 -6.34 -2.08 1.72
N ALA A 69 -7.41 -1.34 1.39
CA ALA A 69 -7.37 -0.40 0.28
C ALA A 69 -6.36 0.74 0.52
N ASP A 70 -6.33 1.28 1.74
CA ASP A 70 -5.39 2.32 2.14
C ASP A 70 -3.94 1.80 2.09
N LEU A 71 -3.65 0.58 2.59
CA LEU A 71 -2.33 -0.06 2.51
C LEU A 71 -1.83 -0.21 1.07
N LEU A 72 -2.73 -0.53 0.13
CA LEU A 72 -2.38 -0.68 -1.29
C LEU A 72 -2.15 0.68 -1.97
N ALA A 73 -2.87 1.72 -1.54
CA ALA A 73 -2.80 3.06 -2.13
C ALA A 73 -1.61 3.90 -1.63
N VAL A 74 -0.99 3.52 -0.53
CA VAL A 74 0.14 4.26 0.09
C VAL A 74 1.37 4.22 -0.83
N ASP A 75 2.05 5.36 -1.00
CA ASP A 75 3.22 5.55 -1.84
C ASP A 75 4.54 5.74 -1.07
N SER A 76 4.49 5.79 0.26
CA SER A 76 5.67 5.99 1.11
C SER A 76 5.55 5.28 2.46
N ASN A 77 6.69 4.93 3.05
CA ASN A 77 6.72 4.32 4.40
C ASN A 77 6.15 5.25 5.47
N GLN A 78 6.26 6.57 5.31
CA GLN A 78 5.67 7.53 6.25
C GLN A 78 4.14 7.51 6.16
N ALA A 79 3.57 7.51 4.96
CA ALA A 79 2.12 7.41 4.78
C ALA A 79 1.58 6.03 5.23
N LEU A 80 2.41 4.97 5.18
CA LEU A 80 2.07 3.66 5.71
C LEU A 80 1.86 3.68 7.24
N ASP A 81 2.65 4.45 7.95
CA ASP A 81 2.54 4.59 9.41
C ASP A 81 1.28 5.41 9.82
N ASP A 82 0.70 6.20 8.90
CA ASP A 82 -0.54 6.96 9.12
C ASP A 82 -1.81 6.13 8.87
N VAL A 83 -1.69 4.92 8.30
CA VAL A 83 -2.84 4.02 8.09
C VAL A 83 -3.40 3.56 9.45
N THR A 84 -4.73 3.47 9.56
CA THR A 84 -5.41 3.03 10.79
C THR A 84 -4.72 1.83 11.43
N PRO A 85 -4.28 1.91 12.70
CA PRO A 85 -3.55 0.81 13.32
C PRO A 85 -4.39 -0.46 13.44
N ARG A 86 -3.80 -1.62 13.10
CA ARG A 86 -4.43 -2.95 13.26
C ARG A 86 -4.95 -3.18 14.68
N SER A 87 -4.19 -2.75 15.68
CA SER A 87 -4.55 -2.88 17.09
C SER A 87 -5.86 -2.19 17.46
N GLU A 88 -6.21 -1.08 16.81
CA GLU A 88 -7.47 -0.40 17.01
C GLU A 88 -8.65 -1.22 16.48
N LEU A 89 -8.49 -1.81 15.31
CA LEU A 89 -9.52 -2.68 14.71
C LEU A 89 -9.69 -3.97 15.50
N ASP A 90 -8.60 -4.57 15.99
CA ASP A 90 -8.63 -5.73 16.89
C ASP A 90 -9.36 -5.41 18.20
N ALA A 91 -9.10 -4.27 18.81
CA ALA A 91 -9.80 -3.86 20.01
C ALA A 91 -11.32 -3.70 19.77
N ARG A 92 -11.73 -3.12 18.63
CA ARG A 92 -13.15 -3.00 18.25
C ARG A 92 -13.81 -4.35 18.02
N TYR A 93 -13.10 -5.27 17.34
CA TYR A 93 -13.58 -6.65 17.15
C TYR A 93 -13.81 -7.36 18.48
N ARG A 94 -12.83 -7.36 19.38
CA ARG A 94 -12.92 -8.02 20.70
C ARG A 94 -14.05 -7.43 21.55
N GLN A 95 -14.27 -6.13 21.47
CA GLN A 95 -15.40 -5.48 22.15
C GLN A 95 -16.75 -6.00 21.61
N ALA A 96 -16.91 -6.02 20.29
CA ALA A 96 -18.13 -6.53 19.64
C ALA A 96 -18.33 -8.02 19.94
N ARG A 97 -17.25 -8.81 19.88
CA ARG A 97 -17.24 -10.25 20.20
C ARG A 97 -17.70 -10.54 21.64
N THR A 98 -17.26 -9.71 22.60
CA THR A 98 -17.68 -9.82 23.99
C THR A 98 -19.17 -9.52 24.16
N GLY A 99 -19.72 -8.61 23.37
CA GLY A 99 -21.15 -8.33 23.31
C GLY A 99 -21.94 -9.55 22.82
N LEU A 100 -21.46 -10.24 21.80
CA LEU A 100 -22.08 -11.46 21.24
C LEU A 100 -21.98 -12.67 22.19
N ALA A 101 -20.88 -12.81 22.92
CA ALA A 101 -20.66 -13.93 23.85
C ALA A 101 -21.64 -13.96 25.04
N ARG A 102 -22.31 -12.85 25.34
CA ARG A 102 -23.34 -12.78 26.41
C ARG A 102 -24.61 -13.54 26.06
N ILE A 103 -24.73 -14.05 24.84
CA ILE A 103 -25.87 -14.81 24.37
C ILE A 103 -25.55 -16.29 24.61
N GLU A 104 -26.09 -16.85 25.70
CA GLU A 104 -25.94 -18.24 26.10
C GLU A 104 -26.79 -19.17 25.24
N GLN A 105 -26.46 -19.32 23.94
CA GLN A 105 -27.06 -20.41 23.12
C GLN A 105 -25.92 -21.29 22.62
N THR A 106 -26.02 -22.58 22.82
CA THR A 106 -25.00 -23.58 22.48
C THR A 106 -24.61 -23.53 21.00
N ASP A 107 -25.60 -23.34 20.10
CA ASP A 107 -25.35 -23.23 18.65
C ASP A 107 -24.61 -21.96 18.26
N ALA A 108 -24.75 -20.87 19.05
CA ALA A 108 -24.02 -19.63 18.82
C ALA A 108 -22.54 -19.75 19.20
N ALA A 109 -22.19 -20.61 20.15
CA ALA A 109 -20.79 -20.77 20.58
C ALA A 109 -19.91 -21.37 19.47
N GLU A 110 -20.42 -22.35 18.72
CA GLU A 110 -19.71 -22.97 17.59
C GLU A 110 -19.52 -21.96 16.44
N GLN A 111 -20.58 -21.21 16.11
CA GLN A 111 -20.52 -20.17 15.07
C GLN A 111 -19.56 -19.05 15.46
N LEU A 112 -19.52 -18.65 16.72
CA LEU A 112 -18.59 -17.64 17.23
C LEU A 112 -17.14 -18.14 17.20
N ALA A 113 -16.89 -19.42 17.50
CA ALA A 113 -15.54 -20.00 17.37
C ALA A 113 -15.08 -20.07 15.91
N ALA A 114 -15.98 -20.40 14.97
CA ALA A 114 -15.66 -20.34 13.56
C ALA A 114 -15.34 -18.91 13.10
N LEU A 115 -16.10 -17.92 13.57
CA LEU A 115 -15.86 -16.52 13.29
C LEU A 115 -14.52 -16.02 13.85
N ASP A 116 -14.14 -16.46 15.07
CA ASP A 116 -12.83 -16.13 15.66
C ASP A 116 -11.68 -16.69 14.81
N ASN A 117 -11.80 -17.92 14.29
CA ASN A 117 -10.80 -18.50 13.40
C ASN A 117 -10.66 -17.72 12.07
N GLU A 118 -11.78 -17.33 11.47
CA GLU A 118 -11.79 -16.50 10.25
C GLU A 118 -11.17 -15.12 10.52
N TYR A 119 -11.44 -14.55 11.69
CA TYR A 119 -10.88 -13.28 12.10
C TYR A 119 -9.36 -13.37 12.33
N ASP A 120 -8.87 -14.42 12.99
CA ASP A 120 -7.45 -14.65 13.18
C ASP A 120 -6.72 -14.82 11.83
N ALA A 121 -7.33 -15.49 10.86
CA ALA A 121 -6.81 -15.59 9.50
C ALA A 121 -6.77 -14.22 8.80
N LEU A 122 -7.80 -13.38 8.99
CA LEU A 122 -7.83 -12.01 8.47
C LEU A 122 -6.71 -11.16 9.06
N LEU A 123 -6.47 -11.23 10.38
CA LEU A 123 -5.37 -10.53 11.05
C LEU A 123 -4.00 -10.95 10.53
N ALA A 124 -3.79 -12.25 10.34
CA ALA A 124 -2.54 -12.76 9.79
C ALA A 124 -2.33 -12.30 8.33
N GLY A 125 -3.41 -12.29 7.54
CA GLY A 125 -3.38 -11.76 6.17
C GLY A 125 -3.09 -10.26 6.12
N ASP A 126 -3.69 -9.46 7.00
CA ASP A 126 -3.45 -8.02 7.11
C ASP A 126 -1.98 -7.72 7.49
N GLU A 127 -1.41 -8.49 8.44
CA GLU A 127 0.00 -8.36 8.80
C GLU A 127 0.93 -8.70 7.64
N ALA A 128 0.63 -9.77 6.92
CA ALA A 128 1.42 -10.16 5.76
C ALA A 128 1.36 -9.09 4.67
N LEU A 129 0.17 -8.52 4.40
CA LEU A 129 -0.02 -7.45 3.43
C LEU A 129 0.78 -6.18 3.81
N GLU A 130 0.70 -5.76 5.08
CA GLU A 130 1.45 -4.60 5.57
C GLU A 130 2.97 -4.80 5.41
N ASN A 131 3.48 -5.99 5.77
CA ASN A 131 4.90 -6.31 5.64
C ASN A 131 5.34 -6.30 4.17
N VAL A 132 4.59 -6.95 3.28
CA VAL A 132 4.89 -6.95 1.84
C VAL A 132 4.88 -5.53 1.27
N ARG A 133 3.91 -4.68 1.67
CA ARG A 133 3.88 -3.30 1.22
C ARG A 133 5.06 -2.49 1.72
N ARG A 134 5.44 -2.64 2.98
CA ARG A 134 6.62 -2.00 3.59
C ARG A 134 7.92 -2.38 2.87
N ASP A 135 8.06 -3.67 2.58
CA ASP A 135 9.22 -4.19 1.83
C ASP A 135 9.25 -3.63 0.40
N ALA A 136 8.10 -3.60 -0.28
CA ALA A 136 7.98 -3.05 -1.62
C ALA A 136 8.35 -1.55 -1.68
N LEU A 137 7.85 -0.73 -0.74
CA LEU A 137 8.18 0.70 -0.65
C LEU A 137 9.66 0.92 -0.31
N THR A 138 10.24 0.08 0.54
CA THR A 138 11.67 0.15 0.88
C THR A 138 12.53 -0.20 -0.34
N LEU A 139 12.15 -1.24 -1.09
CA LEU A 139 12.84 -1.63 -2.31
C LEU A 139 12.73 -0.54 -3.38
N GLN A 140 11.57 0.07 -3.54
CA GLN A 140 11.36 1.18 -4.46
C GLN A 140 12.27 2.37 -4.12
N ALA A 141 12.34 2.78 -2.85
CA ALA A 141 13.24 3.84 -2.41
C ALA A 141 14.73 3.52 -2.68
N GLN A 142 15.15 2.25 -2.49
CA GLN A 142 16.50 1.82 -2.82
C GLN A 142 16.78 1.86 -4.33
N MET A 143 15.81 1.48 -5.14
CA MET A 143 15.91 1.56 -6.61
C MET A 143 16.07 3.02 -7.06
N ASP A 144 15.27 3.94 -6.53
CA ASP A 144 15.35 5.37 -6.85
C ASP A 144 16.72 5.94 -6.48
N GLU A 145 17.26 5.59 -5.31
CA GLU A 145 18.62 5.98 -4.92
C GLU A 145 19.69 5.44 -5.88
N GLN A 146 19.58 4.16 -6.27
CA GLN A 146 20.51 3.55 -7.23
C GLN A 146 20.45 4.22 -8.61
N ILE A 147 19.24 4.58 -9.08
CA ILE A 147 19.07 5.33 -10.34
C ILE A 147 19.80 6.68 -10.27
N VAL A 148 19.63 7.42 -9.19
CA VAL A 148 20.35 8.70 -8.99
C VAL A 148 21.87 8.51 -8.98
N GLN A 149 22.38 7.52 -8.27
CA GLN A 149 23.80 7.20 -8.22
C GLN A 149 24.35 6.83 -9.61
N MET A 150 23.60 6.02 -10.36
CA MET A 150 23.96 5.63 -11.71
C MET A 150 23.95 6.82 -12.68
N GLN A 151 22.97 7.72 -12.62
CA GLN A 151 22.96 8.96 -13.42
C GLN A 151 24.17 9.83 -13.12
N ALA A 152 24.56 9.96 -11.85
CA ALA A 152 25.77 10.67 -11.45
C ALA A 152 27.04 10.01 -12.00
N ALA A 153 27.13 8.68 -11.97
CA ALA A 153 28.26 7.93 -12.52
C ALA A 153 28.36 8.12 -14.05
N ILE A 154 27.25 8.01 -14.78
CA ILE A 154 27.19 8.27 -16.24
C ILE A 154 27.67 9.68 -16.55
N THR A 155 27.20 10.68 -15.82
CA THR A 155 27.62 12.09 -16.00
C THR A 155 29.13 12.25 -15.80
N ASN A 156 29.70 11.60 -14.77
CA ASN A 156 31.16 11.65 -14.52
C ASN A 156 31.95 10.94 -15.62
N VAL A 157 31.49 9.82 -16.13
CA VAL A 157 32.14 9.11 -17.25
C VAL A 157 32.09 9.98 -18.51
N MET A 158 30.93 10.61 -18.82
CA MET A 158 30.80 11.50 -19.97
C MET A 158 31.78 12.67 -19.86
N ARG A 159 31.90 13.34 -18.71
CA ARG A 159 32.85 14.44 -18.46
C ARG A 159 34.30 13.97 -18.64
N SER A 160 34.64 12.78 -18.13
CA SER A 160 35.98 12.22 -18.30
C SER A 160 36.30 11.89 -19.76
N ALA A 161 35.33 11.39 -20.52
CA ALA A 161 35.49 11.11 -21.93
C ALA A 161 35.64 12.38 -22.76
N GLU A 162 34.93 13.47 -22.43
CA GLU A 162 35.07 14.78 -23.03
C GLU A 162 36.48 15.39 -22.75
N ASP A 163 36.97 15.25 -21.51
CA ASP A 163 38.32 15.72 -21.15
C ASP A 163 39.40 14.94 -21.94
N ILE A 164 39.27 13.63 -22.05
CA ILE A 164 40.16 12.78 -22.85
C ILE A 164 40.11 13.22 -24.33
N ALA A 165 38.92 13.41 -24.89
CA ALA A 165 38.74 13.83 -26.27
C ALA A 165 39.39 15.23 -26.50
N GLY A 166 39.22 16.17 -25.58
CA GLY A 166 39.84 17.47 -25.62
C GLY A 166 41.37 17.44 -25.56
N ARG A 167 41.93 16.64 -24.63
CA ARG A 167 43.41 16.46 -24.53
C ARG A 167 43.96 15.76 -25.77
N THR A 168 43.24 14.79 -26.33
CA THR A 168 43.67 14.09 -27.56
C THR A 168 43.68 15.06 -28.76
N ALA A 169 42.64 15.89 -28.89
CA ALA A 169 42.60 16.91 -29.94
C ALA A 169 43.76 17.93 -29.83
N LEU A 170 44.07 18.38 -28.59
CA LEU A 170 45.22 19.27 -28.35
C LEU A 170 46.57 18.61 -28.67
N ALA A 171 46.72 17.32 -28.33
CA ALA A 171 47.93 16.55 -28.66
C ALA A 171 48.08 16.42 -30.17
N GLN A 172 46.99 16.18 -30.90
CA GLN A 172 47.00 16.12 -32.36
C GLN A 172 47.44 17.43 -32.99
N VAL A 173 46.92 18.59 -32.54
CA VAL A 173 47.31 19.92 -33.04
C VAL A 173 48.79 20.21 -32.76
N ARG A 174 49.29 19.83 -31.57
CA ARG A 174 50.70 20.00 -31.22
C ARG A 174 51.61 19.14 -32.11
N GLU A 175 51.22 17.93 -32.36
CA GLU A 175 51.97 17.00 -33.22
C GLU A 175 51.98 17.49 -34.68
N GLU A 176 50.85 17.98 -35.21
CA GLU A 176 50.76 18.54 -36.55
C GLU A 176 51.64 19.79 -36.69
N ARG A 177 51.74 20.63 -35.63
CA ARG A 177 52.63 21.77 -35.63
C ARG A 177 54.09 21.34 -35.64
N ARG A 178 54.47 20.42 -34.77
CA ARG A 178 55.81 19.87 -34.70
C ARG A 178 56.24 19.22 -36.04
N GLN A 179 55.32 18.52 -36.70
CA GLN A 179 55.58 17.92 -38.03
C GLN A 179 55.82 19.02 -39.07
N ARG A 180 55.07 20.09 -39.07
CA ARG A 180 55.33 21.24 -39.99
C ARG A 180 56.67 21.85 -39.72
N GLU A 181 57.03 22.12 -38.48
CA GLU A 181 58.34 22.68 -38.09
C GLU A 181 59.47 21.77 -38.54
N LEU A 182 59.37 20.47 -38.39
CA LEU A 182 60.35 19.51 -38.87
C LEU A 182 60.43 19.46 -40.39
N MET A 183 59.35 19.58 -41.11
CA MET A 183 59.32 19.65 -42.57
C MET A 183 59.92 20.91 -43.12
N GLU A 184 59.68 22.07 -42.42
CA GLU A 184 60.29 23.36 -42.77
C GLU A 184 61.80 23.35 -42.53
N ALA A 185 62.28 22.83 -41.38
CA ALA A 185 63.73 22.71 -41.10
C ALA A 185 64.44 21.80 -42.12
N TRP A 186 63.79 20.63 -42.48
CA TRP A 186 64.31 19.73 -43.50
C TRP A 186 64.41 20.41 -44.89
N ARG A 187 63.45 21.28 -45.23
CA ARG A 187 63.42 22.04 -46.48
C ARG A 187 64.54 23.07 -46.54
N GLU A 188 64.87 23.69 -45.41
CA GLU A 188 65.93 24.65 -45.28
C GLU A 188 67.35 24.01 -45.37
N GLU A 189 67.49 22.74 -44.84
CA GLU A 189 68.75 22.01 -44.90
C GLU A 189 69.10 21.43 -46.28
N GLY A 190 68.21 21.49 -47.30
CA GLY A 190 68.46 21.12 -48.68
C GLY A 190 68.77 19.65 -48.91
N THR A 191 68.47 18.78 -47.95
CA THR A 191 68.70 17.35 -48.04
C THR A 191 67.63 16.65 -48.90
N THR A 192 68.08 15.82 -49.85
CA THR A 192 67.24 15.19 -50.91
C THR A 192 66.58 13.92 -50.45
N THR A 193 66.90 13.38 -49.27
CA THR A 193 66.32 12.12 -48.74
C THR A 193 65.51 12.31 -47.49
N LEU A 194 64.20 12.02 -47.55
CA LEU A 194 63.32 12.02 -46.41
C LEU A 194 63.74 10.92 -45.41
N PRO A 195 63.88 11.25 -44.09
CA PRO A 195 64.18 10.22 -43.11
C PRO A 195 62.96 9.28 -42.96
N THR A 196 63.10 8.04 -43.32
CA THR A 196 62.05 6.99 -43.24
C THR A 196 61.48 6.84 -41.83
N GLN A 197 62.31 7.02 -40.80
CA GLN A 197 61.91 7.02 -39.41
C GLN A 197 60.93 8.14 -39.06
N LEU A 198 61.05 9.30 -39.68
CA LEU A 198 60.19 10.46 -39.44
C LEU A 198 58.77 10.22 -40.03
N LEU A 199 58.73 9.61 -41.21
CA LEU A 199 57.47 9.20 -41.85
C LEU A 199 56.77 8.11 -41.05
N ASP A 200 57.50 7.10 -40.59
CA ASP A 200 56.92 5.99 -39.82
C ASP A 200 56.34 6.47 -38.47
N ASN A 201 57.06 7.35 -37.75
CA ASN A 201 56.56 7.94 -36.50
C ASN A 201 55.34 8.83 -36.74
N MET A 202 55.30 9.59 -37.85
CA MET A 202 54.15 10.44 -38.21
C MET A 202 52.90 9.62 -38.49
N PHE A 203 53.03 8.51 -39.22
CA PHE A 203 51.90 7.62 -39.54
C PHE A 203 51.41 6.87 -38.30
N THR A 204 52.27 6.33 -37.46
CA THR A 204 51.92 5.58 -36.26
C THR A 204 51.21 6.47 -35.22
N ALA A 205 51.77 7.66 -34.91
CA ALA A 205 51.15 8.60 -33.95
C ALA A 205 49.77 9.06 -34.43
N ARG A 206 49.57 9.34 -35.72
CA ARG A 206 48.28 9.76 -36.27
C ARG A 206 47.20 8.69 -36.21
N VAL A 207 47.58 7.42 -36.46
CA VAL A 207 46.66 6.29 -36.39
C VAL A 207 46.21 6.02 -34.95
N ASP A 208 47.14 6.04 -33.98
CA ASP A 208 46.81 5.78 -32.56
C ASP A 208 45.92 6.86 -31.93
N ILE A 209 46.23 8.13 -32.21
CA ILE A 209 45.42 9.27 -31.74
C ILE A 209 43.97 9.20 -32.33
N GLY A 210 43.88 8.92 -33.64
CA GLY A 210 42.59 8.77 -34.33
C GLY A 210 41.76 7.64 -33.76
N ARG A 211 42.37 6.48 -33.44
CA ARG A 211 41.72 5.31 -32.89
C ARG A 211 41.22 5.58 -31.45
N LEU A 212 42.03 6.18 -30.59
CA LEU A 212 41.67 6.53 -29.24
C LEU A 212 40.50 7.53 -29.19
N SER A 213 40.55 8.57 -30.04
CA SER A 213 39.45 9.55 -30.17
C SER A 213 38.15 8.91 -30.66
N GLY A 214 38.22 8.01 -31.63
CA GLY A 214 37.07 7.26 -32.13
C GLY A 214 36.43 6.35 -31.09
N ASN A 215 37.24 5.61 -30.33
CA ASN A 215 36.76 4.73 -29.25
C ASN A 215 36.15 5.55 -28.10
N ALA A 216 36.71 6.66 -27.72
CA ALA A 216 36.15 7.53 -26.68
C ALA A 216 34.76 8.09 -27.09
N ARG A 217 34.62 8.55 -28.35
CA ARG A 217 33.33 9.03 -28.87
C ARG A 217 32.29 7.93 -28.95
N MET A 218 32.64 6.73 -29.35
CA MET A 218 31.73 5.58 -29.36
C MET A 218 31.27 5.22 -27.92
N ALA A 219 32.18 5.20 -26.96
CA ALA A 219 31.83 4.92 -25.57
C ALA A 219 30.85 5.94 -25.01
N VAL A 220 31.03 7.24 -25.28
CA VAL A 220 30.12 8.33 -24.88
C VAL A 220 28.74 8.14 -25.53
N ALA A 221 28.70 7.84 -26.84
CA ALA A 221 27.43 7.62 -27.54
C ALA A 221 26.66 6.42 -26.97
N THR A 222 27.34 5.30 -26.69
CA THR A 222 26.73 4.10 -26.12
C THR A 222 26.19 4.36 -24.71
N LEU A 223 26.93 5.08 -23.86
CA LEU A 223 26.50 5.45 -22.50
C LEU A 223 25.31 6.41 -22.54
N SER A 224 25.31 7.38 -23.46
CA SER A 224 24.17 8.29 -23.64
C SER A 224 22.91 7.57 -24.08
N ASP A 225 23.02 6.55 -24.92
CA ASP A 225 21.90 5.76 -25.42
C ASP A 225 21.34 4.83 -24.33
N LEU A 226 22.20 4.19 -23.55
CA LEU A 226 21.84 3.43 -22.36
C LEU A 226 21.12 4.31 -21.33
N GLY A 227 21.62 5.51 -21.06
CA GLY A 227 20.97 6.45 -20.14
C GLY A 227 19.58 6.87 -20.62
N ARG A 228 19.36 7.04 -21.94
CA ARG A 228 18.03 7.32 -22.51
C ARG A 228 17.08 6.14 -22.41
N GLN A 229 17.55 4.93 -22.67
CA GLN A 229 16.73 3.71 -22.58
C GLN A 229 16.24 3.49 -21.15
N MET A 230 17.08 3.77 -20.15
CA MET A 230 16.71 3.64 -18.75
C MET A 230 15.66 4.68 -18.32
N MET A 231 15.75 5.93 -18.80
CA MET A 231 14.72 6.96 -18.55
C MET A 231 13.37 6.64 -19.23
N GLN A 232 13.37 5.86 -20.32
CA GLN A 232 12.13 5.45 -20.99
C GLN A 232 11.41 4.32 -20.27
N VAL A 233 12.10 3.47 -19.53
CA VAL A 233 11.49 2.40 -18.72
C VAL A 233 10.71 2.99 -17.55
N ASP A 234 11.20 4.07 -16.94
CA ASP A 234 10.55 4.77 -15.81
C ASP A 234 9.28 5.55 -16.23
N SER A 235 9.00 5.73 -17.52
CA SER A 235 7.84 6.50 -18.01
C SER A 235 6.65 5.63 -18.44
N ILE A 236 6.67 4.31 -18.18
CA ILE A 236 5.64 3.36 -18.65
C ILE A 236 4.71 2.91 -17.49
N ASP A 237 4.95 3.32 -16.24
CA ASP A 237 4.06 3.17 -15.08
C ASP A 237 3.28 4.46 -14.81
#